data_5c7aaebfb6325f6164c91ec35f843acd
#
_entry.id   5c7aaebfb6325f6164c91ec35f843acd
#
_cell.length_a   1.000
_cell.length_b   1.000
_cell.length_c   1.000
_cell.angle_alpha   90.00
_cell.angle_beta   90.00
_cell.angle_gamma   90.00
#
_symmetry.space_group_name_H-M   'P 1'
#
loop_
_entity.id
_entity.type
_entity.pdbx_description
1 polymer ?
#
loop_
_entity_poly.entity_id
_entity_poly.type
_entity_poly.pdbx_seq_one_letter_code
_entity_poly.pdbx_strand_id
1 'polypeptide(L)'
;WHRPWEAQRPSRWKAVGMFNAINFDPRRWRERFPYAPFKMANRADHYWGAKIVMRFDRTMLEAVVKTGELGDPEAERYVVGTLLARREAIGKAFLDGVTPLDAITLTGNGLCGVDLSRRYGIAKEGALIVDGKSYPITAGGEVCISLPMSAGYHVQQVQIRRRDHTTPVLAIHYVGGPTSHLVGLVR
;
A
#
# COMPACT_ATOMS: atom_id res chain seq x y z
N TRP A 1 -18.94 -4.54 23.15
CA TRP A 1 -19.32 -3.79 21.94
C TRP A 1 -18.75 -4.50 20.71
N HIS A 2 -19.60 -5.20 19.94
CA HIS A 2 -19.22 -5.81 18.68
C HIS A 2 -19.56 -4.83 17.55
N ARG A 3 -18.64 -4.68 16.63
CA ARG A 3 -18.86 -3.85 15.46
C ARG A 3 -19.71 -4.63 14.45
N PRO A 4 -20.71 -4.04 13.81
CA PRO A 4 -21.64 -4.75 12.93
C PRO A 4 -20.95 -5.46 11.73
N TRP A 5 -19.74 -5.04 11.38
CA TRP A 5 -18.98 -5.60 10.27
C TRP A 5 -17.94 -6.65 10.67
N GLU A 6 -17.80 -6.92 11.97
CA GLU A 6 -16.94 -8.01 12.45
C GLU A 6 -17.81 -9.24 12.70
N ALA A 7 -17.38 -10.40 12.21
CA ALA A 7 -18.06 -11.64 12.51
C ALA A 7 -17.93 -11.93 14.00
N GLN A 8 -19.07 -12.12 14.68
CA GLN A 8 -19.13 -12.37 16.12
C GLN A 8 -18.97 -13.85 16.46
N ARG A 9 -18.33 -14.64 15.59
CA ARG A 9 -18.08 -16.04 15.85
C ARG A 9 -16.73 -16.21 16.54
N PRO A 10 -16.69 -16.75 17.76
CA PRO A 10 -15.41 -17.07 18.39
C PRO A 10 -14.68 -18.12 17.56
N SER A 11 -13.36 -18.03 17.56
CA SER A 11 -12.53 -19.10 17.04
C SER A 11 -12.67 -20.34 17.94
N ARG A 12 -12.25 -21.50 17.44
CA ARG A 12 -12.19 -22.72 18.28
C ARG A 12 -11.14 -22.63 19.40
N TRP A 13 -10.23 -21.66 19.31
CA TRP A 13 -9.18 -21.44 20.29
C TRP A 13 -9.54 -20.31 21.25
N LYS A 14 -9.65 -20.61 22.53
CA LYS A 14 -9.99 -19.61 23.56
C LYS A 14 -9.00 -18.44 23.61
N ALA A 15 -7.69 -18.73 23.43
CA ALA A 15 -6.65 -17.71 23.42
C ALA A 15 -6.77 -16.72 22.25
N VAL A 16 -7.38 -17.12 21.13
CA VAL A 16 -7.59 -16.25 19.95
C VAL A 16 -8.89 -15.44 20.04
N GLY A 17 -9.89 -15.97 20.75
CA GLY A 17 -11.18 -15.29 20.91
C GLY A 17 -11.92 -15.08 19.60
N MET A 18 -12.38 -13.85 19.35
CA MET A 18 -13.14 -13.48 18.14
C MET A 18 -12.29 -12.88 17.02
N PHE A 19 -10.96 -12.98 17.09
CA PHE A 19 -10.09 -12.46 16.06
C PHE A 19 -10.20 -13.28 14.77
N ASN A 20 -10.70 -12.65 13.70
CA ASN A 20 -10.87 -13.29 12.39
C ASN A 20 -10.81 -12.23 11.26
N ALA A 21 -10.88 -12.65 10.01
CA ALA A 21 -10.93 -11.77 8.82
C ALA A 21 -12.29 -11.82 8.10
N ILE A 22 -13.28 -12.53 8.66
CA ILE A 22 -14.61 -12.65 8.06
C ILE A 22 -15.28 -11.27 8.10
N ASN A 23 -15.72 -10.78 6.94
CA ASN A 23 -16.34 -9.45 6.80
C ASN A 23 -15.46 -8.28 7.27
N PHE A 24 -14.13 -8.48 7.39
CA PHE A 24 -13.23 -7.38 7.71
C PHE A 24 -13.17 -6.39 6.54
N ASP A 25 -13.70 -5.18 6.76
CA ASP A 25 -13.60 -4.05 5.83
C ASP A 25 -12.84 -2.90 6.51
N PRO A 26 -11.60 -2.63 6.09
CA PRO A 26 -10.79 -1.58 6.71
C PRO A 26 -11.34 -0.16 6.52
N ARG A 27 -12.20 0.07 5.48
CA ARG A 27 -12.86 1.37 5.27
C ARG A 27 -13.95 1.64 6.32
N ARG A 28 -14.48 0.58 6.94
CA ARG A 28 -15.54 0.67 7.97
C ARG A 28 -14.99 0.70 9.39
N TRP A 29 -13.66 0.58 9.53
CA TRP A 29 -13.02 0.66 10.84
C TRP A 29 -13.31 2.02 11.49
N ARG A 30 -13.59 2.00 12.80
CA ARG A 30 -13.79 3.19 13.62
C ARG A 30 -13.05 2.97 14.94
N GLU A 31 -12.36 4.00 15.40
CA GLU A 31 -11.75 4.01 16.73
C GLU A 31 -12.82 3.91 17.82
N ARG A 32 -12.49 3.24 18.92
CA ARG A 32 -13.38 3.15 20.08
C ARG A 32 -13.48 4.49 20.81
N PHE A 33 -12.35 5.19 20.93
CA PHE A 33 -12.27 6.52 21.50
C PHE A 33 -11.95 7.51 20.38
N PRO A 34 -12.71 8.60 20.25
CA PRO A 34 -12.45 9.60 19.23
C PRO A 34 -11.03 10.15 19.36
N TYR A 35 -10.26 10.07 18.27
CA TYR A 35 -8.90 10.58 18.19
C TYR A 35 -8.77 11.43 16.92
N ALA A 36 -8.51 12.73 17.12
CA ALA A 36 -8.55 13.70 16.02
C ALA A 36 -7.71 13.32 14.78
N PRO A 37 -6.48 12.82 14.89
CA PRO A 37 -5.69 12.42 13.72
C PRO A 37 -6.40 11.39 12.82
N PHE A 38 -7.10 10.39 13.37
CA PHE A 38 -7.83 9.41 12.56
C PHE A 38 -9.04 10.01 11.84
N LYS A 39 -9.68 11.03 12.45
CA LYS A 39 -10.80 11.72 11.80
C LYS A 39 -10.36 12.64 10.67
N MET A 40 -9.14 13.18 10.77
CA MET A 40 -8.55 14.08 9.78
C MET A 40 -7.77 13.34 8.69
N ALA A 41 -7.57 12.03 8.83
CA ALA A 41 -6.81 11.24 7.88
C ALA A 41 -7.39 11.31 6.46
N ASN A 42 -6.57 11.67 5.51
CA ASN A 42 -6.90 11.76 4.10
C ASN A 42 -6.43 10.51 3.33
N ARG A 43 -6.56 10.51 2.00
CA ARG A 43 -6.16 9.37 1.16
C ARG A 43 -4.66 9.08 1.20
N ALA A 44 -3.82 10.11 1.31
CA ALA A 44 -2.38 9.94 1.40
C ALA A 44 -1.96 9.32 2.74
N ASP A 45 -2.65 9.68 3.84
CA ASP A 45 -2.44 9.07 5.16
C ASP A 45 -2.84 7.59 5.16
N HIS A 46 -4.00 7.25 4.55
CA HIS A 46 -4.43 5.87 4.40
C HIS A 46 -3.45 5.05 3.55
N TYR A 47 -2.96 5.62 2.44
CA TYR A 47 -1.92 5.00 1.62
C TYR A 47 -0.63 4.77 2.42
N TRP A 48 -0.18 5.76 3.17
CA TRP A 48 1.02 5.66 3.99
C TRP A 48 0.90 4.53 5.03
N GLY A 49 -0.22 4.44 5.72
CA GLY A 49 -0.50 3.34 6.65
C GLY A 49 -0.55 1.98 5.96
N ALA A 50 -1.23 1.88 4.81
CA ALA A 50 -1.29 0.65 4.02
C ALA A 50 0.10 0.21 3.53
N LYS A 51 0.93 1.15 3.05
CA LYS A 51 2.32 0.90 2.65
C LYS A 51 3.13 0.25 3.78
N ILE A 52 2.97 0.70 5.02
CA ILE A 52 3.64 0.12 6.19
C ILE A 52 3.13 -1.29 6.45
N VAL A 53 1.80 -1.47 6.51
CA VAL A 53 1.17 -2.78 6.76
C VAL A 53 1.56 -3.79 5.70
N MET A 54 1.64 -3.41 4.43
CA MET A 54 2.03 -4.30 3.33
C MET A 54 3.48 -4.79 3.40
N ARG A 55 4.34 -4.20 4.21
CA ARG A 55 5.72 -4.68 4.41
C ARG A 55 5.81 -5.92 5.29
N PHE A 56 4.81 -6.22 6.09
CA PHE A 56 4.79 -7.42 6.92
C PHE A 56 4.49 -8.64 6.04
N ASP A 57 5.49 -9.44 5.76
CA ASP A 57 5.34 -10.71 5.05
C ASP A 57 4.96 -11.85 6.01
N ARG A 58 4.75 -13.05 5.46
CA ARG A 58 4.41 -14.23 6.23
C ARG A 58 5.44 -14.55 7.29
N THR A 59 6.73 -14.51 6.94
CA THR A 59 7.83 -14.87 7.85
C THR A 59 7.90 -13.92 9.04
N MET A 60 7.76 -12.62 8.80
CA MET A 60 7.68 -11.62 9.88
C MET A 60 6.49 -11.86 10.80
N LEU A 61 5.30 -12.14 10.22
CA LEU A 61 4.09 -12.38 11.00
C LEU A 61 4.19 -13.67 11.80
N GLU A 62 4.76 -14.74 11.26
CA GLU A 62 5.02 -16.00 11.99
C GLU A 62 5.97 -15.76 13.17
N ALA A 63 7.05 -15.00 12.97
CA ALA A 63 7.97 -14.67 14.05
C ALA A 63 7.30 -13.87 15.18
N VAL A 64 6.49 -12.86 14.82
CA VAL A 64 5.76 -12.04 15.81
C VAL A 64 4.70 -12.86 16.54
N VAL A 65 3.90 -13.67 15.84
CA VAL A 65 2.84 -14.46 16.46
C VAL A 65 3.42 -15.49 17.42
N LYS A 66 4.58 -16.07 17.09
CA LYS A 66 5.27 -17.03 17.95
C LYS A 66 5.66 -16.45 19.33
N THR A 67 5.96 -15.14 19.39
CA THR A 67 6.25 -14.49 20.68
C THR A 67 5.04 -14.39 21.61
N GLY A 68 3.83 -14.60 21.09
CA GLY A 68 2.59 -14.59 21.86
C GLY A 68 2.34 -15.90 22.64
N GLU A 69 3.16 -16.93 22.44
CA GLU A 69 3.13 -18.21 23.18
C GLU A 69 1.72 -18.80 23.31
N LEU A 70 0.98 -18.90 22.18
CA LEU A 70 -0.41 -19.38 22.18
C LEU A 70 -0.55 -20.84 22.60
N GLY A 71 0.55 -21.59 22.69
CA GLY A 71 0.60 -22.98 23.14
C GLY A 71 0.00 -24.00 22.17
N ASP A 72 -0.52 -23.56 21.01
CA ASP A 72 -1.11 -24.41 19.98
C ASP A 72 -0.63 -23.93 18.58
N PRO A 73 0.16 -24.76 17.86
CA PRO A 73 0.65 -24.41 16.52
C PRO A 73 -0.47 -24.16 15.49
N GLU A 74 -1.65 -24.76 15.65
CA GLU A 74 -2.78 -24.48 14.76
C GLU A 74 -3.41 -23.12 15.07
N ALA A 75 -3.45 -22.70 16.33
CA ALA A 75 -3.87 -21.37 16.72
C ALA A 75 -2.92 -20.31 16.14
N GLU A 76 -1.61 -20.54 16.21
CA GLU A 76 -0.61 -19.65 15.62
C GLU A 76 -0.80 -19.51 14.10
N ARG A 77 -0.93 -20.64 13.37
CA ARG A 77 -1.21 -20.62 11.93
C ARG A 77 -2.50 -19.89 11.58
N TYR A 78 -3.54 -20.06 12.37
CA TYR A 78 -4.81 -19.36 12.18
C TYR A 78 -4.64 -17.84 12.35
N VAL A 79 -3.93 -17.39 13.39
CA VAL A 79 -3.67 -15.96 13.64
C VAL A 79 -2.86 -15.36 12.49
N VAL A 80 -1.79 -16.02 12.06
CA VAL A 80 -0.98 -15.59 10.90
C VAL A 80 -1.84 -15.47 9.64
N GLY A 81 -2.66 -16.49 9.34
CA GLY A 81 -3.57 -16.49 8.20
C GLY A 81 -4.57 -15.33 8.26
N THR A 82 -5.11 -15.05 9.44
CA THR A 82 -6.03 -13.93 9.68
C THR A 82 -5.34 -12.58 9.47
N LEU A 83 -4.12 -12.41 9.98
CA LEU A 83 -3.32 -11.19 9.79
C LEU A 83 -3.01 -10.96 8.31
N LEU A 84 -2.62 -12.00 7.56
CA LEU A 84 -2.37 -11.92 6.12
C LEU A 84 -3.64 -11.53 5.34
N ALA A 85 -4.78 -12.12 5.67
CA ALA A 85 -6.04 -11.77 5.03
C ALA A 85 -6.46 -10.31 5.32
N ARG A 86 -6.28 -9.84 6.55
CA ARG A 86 -6.53 -8.42 6.90
C ARG A 86 -5.54 -7.49 6.21
N ARG A 87 -4.26 -7.85 6.13
CA ARG A 87 -3.23 -7.11 5.39
C ARG A 87 -3.63 -6.94 3.92
N GLU A 88 -4.06 -8.02 3.27
CA GLU A 88 -4.50 -7.98 1.87
C GLU A 88 -5.72 -7.08 1.68
N ALA A 89 -6.70 -7.16 2.59
CA ALA A 89 -7.87 -6.28 2.58
C ALA A 89 -7.49 -4.79 2.72
N ILE A 90 -6.51 -4.46 3.57
CA ILE A 90 -5.96 -3.11 3.73
C ILE A 90 -5.28 -2.64 2.44
N GLY A 91 -4.45 -3.48 1.83
CA GLY A 91 -3.80 -3.17 0.55
C GLY A 91 -4.82 -2.88 -0.56
N LYS A 92 -5.83 -3.74 -0.72
CA LYS A 92 -6.93 -3.56 -1.68
C LYS A 92 -7.76 -2.29 -1.42
N ALA A 93 -7.94 -1.92 -0.16
CA ALA A 93 -8.72 -0.76 0.19
C ALA A 93 -8.01 0.57 -0.11
N PHE A 94 -6.69 0.64 0.11
CA PHE A 94 -6.04 1.94 0.25
C PHE A 94 -4.85 2.19 -0.68
N LEU A 95 -4.22 1.16 -1.28
CA LEU A 95 -3.05 1.42 -2.13
C LEU A 95 -3.40 2.26 -3.36
N ASP A 96 -4.43 1.88 -4.12
CA ASP A 96 -4.87 2.60 -5.32
C ASP A 96 -5.79 3.81 -5.00
N GLY A 97 -5.94 4.17 -3.73
CA GLY A 97 -6.60 5.42 -3.31
C GLY A 97 -5.82 6.68 -3.70
N VAL A 98 -4.53 6.53 -3.98
CA VAL A 98 -3.60 7.46 -4.62
C VAL A 98 -2.83 6.72 -5.71
N THR A 99 -1.94 7.38 -6.46
CA THR A 99 -0.99 6.66 -7.32
C THR A 99 0.07 5.98 -6.47
N PRO A 100 0.10 4.63 -6.41
CA PRO A 100 0.95 3.86 -5.50
C PRO A 100 2.39 3.70 -5.99
N LEU A 101 2.89 4.64 -6.78
CA LEU A 101 4.29 4.69 -7.22
C LEU A 101 5.17 5.14 -6.05
N ASP A 102 6.16 4.34 -5.70
CA ASP A 102 7.04 4.55 -4.55
C ASP A 102 8.49 4.19 -4.89
N ALA A 103 9.40 4.35 -3.93
CA ALA A 103 10.83 4.13 -4.13
C ALA A 103 11.36 4.85 -5.38
N ILE A 104 10.90 6.09 -5.57
CA ILE A 104 11.23 6.88 -6.76
C ILE A 104 12.69 7.32 -6.68
N THR A 105 13.44 7.01 -7.74
CA THR A 105 14.83 7.40 -7.92
C THR A 105 15.01 8.10 -9.25
N LEU A 106 15.79 9.19 -9.27
CA LEU A 106 16.21 9.82 -10.50
C LEU A 106 17.45 9.10 -11.04
N THR A 107 17.47 8.93 -12.36
CA THR A 107 18.62 8.41 -13.12
C THR A 107 19.16 9.52 -14.02
N GLY A 108 20.33 9.32 -14.64
CA GLY A 108 20.94 10.35 -15.49
C GLY A 108 20.06 10.86 -16.66
N ASN A 109 19.03 10.10 -17.05
CA ASN A 109 18.13 10.41 -18.17
C ASN A 109 16.65 10.20 -17.87
N GLY A 110 16.27 10.01 -16.59
CA GLY A 110 14.88 9.77 -16.26
C GLY A 110 14.59 9.43 -14.81
N LEU A 111 13.53 8.67 -14.60
CA LEU A 111 13.02 8.28 -13.30
C LEU A 111 12.64 6.80 -13.30
N CYS A 112 13.01 6.10 -12.23
CA CYS A 112 12.53 4.78 -11.93
C CYS A 112 11.69 4.78 -10.66
N GLY A 113 10.72 3.89 -10.55
CA GLY A 113 9.90 3.72 -9.36
C GLY A 113 9.24 2.35 -9.31
N VAL A 114 8.51 2.10 -8.25
CA VAL A 114 7.83 0.84 -7.98
C VAL A 114 6.36 1.06 -7.69
N ASP A 115 5.50 0.44 -8.47
CA ASP A 115 4.07 0.32 -8.18
C ASP A 115 3.85 -0.70 -7.06
N LEU A 116 3.50 -0.23 -5.88
CA LEU A 116 3.31 -1.10 -4.71
C LEU A 116 2.13 -2.05 -4.85
N SER A 117 1.06 -1.66 -5.54
CA SER A 117 -0.08 -2.55 -5.78
C SER A 117 0.30 -3.76 -6.63
N ARG A 118 1.16 -3.55 -7.65
CA ARG A 118 1.75 -4.63 -8.45
C ARG A 118 2.70 -5.50 -7.63
N ARG A 119 3.64 -4.86 -6.93
CA ARG A 119 4.66 -5.53 -6.11
C ARG A 119 4.06 -6.46 -5.07
N TYR A 120 2.97 -6.04 -4.42
CA TYR A 120 2.30 -6.84 -3.40
C TYR A 120 1.19 -7.77 -3.93
N GLY A 121 1.03 -7.87 -5.26
CA GLY A 121 0.04 -8.75 -5.88
C GLY A 121 -1.42 -8.30 -5.70
N ILE A 122 -1.63 -7.05 -5.30
CA ILE A 122 -2.98 -6.44 -5.18
C ILE A 122 -3.54 -6.17 -6.59
N ALA A 123 -2.74 -5.56 -7.47
CA ALA A 123 -3.09 -5.37 -8.87
C ALA A 123 -2.39 -6.43 -9.75
N LYS A 124 -3.13 -6.96 -10.72
CA LYS A 124 -2.59 -7.95 -11.67
C LYS A 124 -1.85 -7.30 -12.83
N GLU A 125 -2.22 -6.07 -13.19
CA GLU A 125 -1.67 -5.32 -14.31
C GLU A 125 -1.67 -3.83 -14.02
N GLY A 126 -0.93 -3.07 -14.80
CA GLY A 126 -0.89 -1.61 -14.74
C GLY A 126 0.08 -1.04 -15.75
N ALA A 127 -0.17 0.22 -16.13
CA ALA A 127 0.74 1.00 -16.96
C ALA A 127 0.86 2.41 -16.37
N LEU A 128 2.08 2.91 -16.26
CA LEU A 128 2.34 4.29 -15.87
C LEU A 128 2.01 5.21 -17.04
N ILE A 129 1.19 6.21 -16.80
CA ILE A 129 0.79 7.23 -17.79
C ILE A 129 1.54 8.51 -17.48
N VAL A 130 2.27 9.01 -18.46
CA VAL A 130 3.06 10.25 -18.39
C VAL A 130 2.86 11.02 -19.70
N ASP A 131 2.34 12.23 -19.61
CA ASP A 131 2.07 13.08 -20.78
C ASP A 131 1.33 12.35 -21.92
N GLY A 132 0.32 11.55 -21.55
CA GLY A 132 -0.48 10.73 -22.47
C GLY A 132 0.21 9.46 -23.00
N LYS A 133 1.49 9.27 -22.74
CA LYS A 133 2.24 8.04 -23.09
C LYS A 133 2.07 6.98 -22.02
N SER A 134 2.07 5.73 -22.45
CA SER A 134 1.89 4.56 -21.59
C SER A 134 3.18 3.77 -21.48
N TYR A 135 3.62 3.51 -20.26
CA TYR A 135 4.82 2.74 -19.95
C TYR A 135 4.42 1.48 -19.17
N PRO A 136 4.79 0.27 -19.65
CA PRO A 136 4.41 -0.98 -19.01
C PRO A 136 5.11 -1.10 -17.64
N ILE A 137 4.35 -1.57 -16.66
CA ILE A 137 4.86 -1.90 -15.31
C ILE A 137 5.16 -3.40 -15.28
N THR A 138 6.33 -3.78 -14.79
CA THR A 138 6.74 -5.19 -14.70
C THR A 138 5.87 -5.99 -13.73
N ALA A 139 6.00 -7.31 -13.72
CA ALA A 139 5.33 -8.15 -12.72
C ALA A 139 5.75 -7.84 -11.28
N GLY A 140 7.00 -7.39 -11.08
CA GLY A 140 7.54 -6.98 -9.80
C GLY A 140 7.16 -5.54 -9.39
N GLY A 141 6.47 -4.81 -10.28
CA GLY A 141 6.02 -3.43 -10.03
C GLY A 141 7.01 -2.36 -10.50
N GLU A 142 8.17 -2.71 -11.03
CA GLU A 142 9.18 -1.75 -11.48
C GLU A 142 8.74 -1.06 -12.77
N VAL A 143 9.03 0.22 -12.88
CA VAL A 143 8.85 1.03 -14.09
C VAL A 143 9.91 2.11 -14.16
N CYS A 144 10.50 2.31 -15.32
CA CYS A 144 11.41 3.41 -15.60
C CYS A 144 10.89 4.21 -16.81
N ILE A 145 11.05 5.52 -16.77
CA ILE A 145 10.66 6.44 -17.82
C ILE A 145 11.79 7.43 -18.10
N SER A 146 11.93 7.85 -19.34
CA SER A 146 12.80 8.97 -19.68
C SER A 146 12.11 10.29 -19.38
N LEU A 147 12.82 11.22 -18.73
CA LEU A 147 12.36 12.57 -18.42
C LEU A 147 13.35 13.61 -18.93
N PRO A 148 12.89 14.84 -19.24
CA PRO A 148 13.77 15.96 -19.44
C PRO A 148 14.61 16.21 -18.17
N MET A 149 15.92 16.10 -18.28
CA MET A 149 16.85 16.35 -17.18
C MET A 149 17.62 17.67 -17.35
N SER A 150 17.04 18.65 -18.08
CA SER A 150 17.58 20.00 -18.16
C SER A 150 17.71 20.65 -16.78
N ALA A 151 18.71 21.52 -16.60
CA ALA A 151 18.91 22.21 -15.34
C ALA A 151 17.67 23.03 -14.95
N GLY A 152 17.26 22.94 -13.71
CA GLY A 152 16.11 23.66 -13.16
C GLY A 152 15.10 22.77 -12.44
N TYR A 153 14.08 23.42 -11.92
CA TYR A 153 12.98 22.76 -11.20
C TYR A 153 11.91 22.28 -12.16
N HIS A 154 11.48 21.04 -11.96
CA HIS A 154 10.48 20.37 -12.79
C HIS A 154 9.39 19.73 -11.95
N VAL A 155 8.19 19.63 -12.51
CA VAL A 155 7.07 18.89 -11.96
C VAL A 155 6.57 17.92 -13.02
N GLN A 156 6.66 16.62 -12.76
CA GLN A 156 6.11 15.61 -13.65
C GLN A 156 4.84 15.02 -13.03
N GLN A 157 3.75 15.11 -13.76
CA GLN A 157 2.50 14.46 -13.39
C GLN A 157 2.44 13.04 -13.94
N VAL A 158 2.07 12.10 -13.10
CA VAL A 158 1.93 10.68 -13.47
C VAL A 158 0.68 10.08 -12.85
N GLN A 159 0.14 9.05 -13.52
CA GLN A 159 -0.98 8.23 -13.03
C GLN A 159 -0.71 6.78 -13.39
N ILE A 160 -1.36 5.84 -12.72
CA ILE A 160 -1.33 4.43 -13.11
C ILE A 160 -2.72 4.05 -13.65
N ARG A 161 -2.75 3.57 -14.89
CA ARG A 161 -3.95 2.99 -15.51
C ARG A 161 -4.02 1.51 -15.16
N ARG A 162 -5.12 1.12 -14.55
CA ARG A 162 -5.54 -0.25 -14.32
C ARG A 162 -6.54 -0.68 -15.42
N ARG A 163 -7.04 -1.89 -15.32
CA ARG A 163 -8.05 -2.42 -16.22
C ARG A 163 -9.38 -1.66 -16.11
N ASP A 164 -9.79 -1.31 -14.90
CA ASP A 164 -11.10 -0.79 -14.55
C ASP A 164 -11.10 0.68 -14.09
N HIS A 165 -9.94 1.23 -13.78
CA HIS A 165 -9.82 2.62 -13.33
C HIS A 165 -8.42 3.20 -13.62
N THR A 166 -8.30 4.52 -13.39
CA THR A 166 -7.02 5.24 -13.35
C THR A 166 -6.86 5.86 -11.98
N THR A 167 -5.67 5.73 -11.39
CA THR A 167 -5.38 6.30 -10.08
C THR A 167 -5.34 7.83 -10.13
N PRO A 168 -5.53 8.53 -9.00
CA PRO A 168 -5.33 9.98 -8.93
C PRO A 168 -3.95 10.42 -9.42
N VAL A 169 -3.80 11.70 -9.78
CA VAL A 169 -2.51 12.25 -10.21
C VAL A 169 -1.52 12.25 -9.04
N LEU A 170 -0.29 11.80 -9.32
CA LEU A 170 0.88 12.01 -8.48
C LEU A 170 1.76 13.06 -9.17
N ALA A 171 2.04 14.17 -8.48
CA ALA A 171 3.01 15.15 -8.94
C ALA A 171 4.38 14.84 -8.30
N ILE A 172 5.38 14.65 -9.15
CA ILE A 172 6.77 14.36 -8.80
C ILE A 172 7.56 15.64 -9.02
N HIS A 173 8.07 16.20 -7.93
CA HIS A 173 8.86 17.43 -7.93
C HIS A 173 10.34 17.09 -7.89
N TYR A 174 11.12 17.56 -8.84
CA TYR A 174 12.56 17.28 -8.91
C TYR A 174 13.35 18.44 -9.50
N VAL A 175 14.63 18.47 -9.20
CA VAL A 175 15.60 19.35 -9.85
C VAL A 175 16.39 18.52 -10.84
N GLY A 176 16.43 18.97 -12.09
CA GLY A 176 17.25 18.38 -13.16
C GLY A 176 18.64 19.02 -13.23
N GLY A 177 19.53 18.41 -14.02
CA GLY A 177 20.90 18.86 -14.22
C GLY A 177 21.93 17.94 -13.58
N PRO A 178 23.21 18.40 -13.48
CA PRO A 178 24.31 17.55 -13.00
C PRO A 178 24.14 17.00 -11.58
N THR A 179 23.38 17.73 -10.73
CA THR A 179 23.08 17.35 -9.34
C THR A 179 21.61 17.04 -9.16
N SER A 180 21.03 16.31 -10.13
CA SER A 180 19.60 15.99 -10.11
C SER A 180 19.17 15.26 -8.82
N HIS A 181 18.08 15.72 -8.21
CA HIS A 181 17.52 15.11 -7.00
C HIS A 181 16.01 15.27 -6.92
N LEU A 182 15.38 14.33 -6.23
CA LEU A 182 13.95 14.40 -5.91
C LEU A 182 13.73 15.44 -4.80
N VAL A 183 12.78 16.35 -5.02
CA VAL A 183 12.38 17.37 -4.05
C VAL A 183 11.21 16.87 -3.20
N GLY A 184 10.20 16.27 -3.82
CA GLY A 184 9.02 15.79 -3.11
C GLY A 184 7.97 15.15 -4.00
N LEU A 185 6.94 14.63 -3.35
CA LEU A 185 5.79 13.96 -3.98
C LEU A 185 4.50 14.57 -3.43
N VAL A 186 3.58 14.94 -4.33
CA VAL A 186 2.23 15.40 -3.96
C VAL A 186 1.21 14.38 -4.49
N ARG A 187 0.48 13.74 -3.56
CA ARG A 187 -0.50 12.67 -3.81
C ARG A 187 -1.92 13.17 -3.62
#